data_734a0ee54e7b3a239e477a164e76da39
#
_entry.id   734a0ee54e7b3a239e477a164e76da39
#
_cell.length_a   1.000
_cell.length_b   1.000
_cell.length_c   1.000
_cell.angle_alpha   90.00
_cell.angle_beta   90.00
_cell.angle_gamma   90.00
#
_symmetry.space_group_name_H-M   'P 1'
#
loop_
_entity.id
_entity.type
_entity.pdbx_description
1 polymer ?
#
loop_
_entity_poly.entity_id
_entity_poly.type
_entity_poly.pdbx_seq_one_letter_code
_entity_poly.pdbx_strand_id
1 'polypeptide(L)'
;AAGECINKDRKYFTGSANQEGLLSSGAFGSPQIMLRSGIGPSEEILKHDIEHTHDLPGVGKNLQDHIDYLTVHRYNSIELIGISLKSIFFKFPFEVLKYVFAKVGIFTSTVAEAGAFIKSKESKDIPDIQLHFIPTMVVDHGRTTLWGHGLGCHMCLLRPKSRGEVTLKSSDPFEDPNIDPKFLSHPDDMQDMIAGYKKMMMIMNKDSFSKYTVNHTMRPIDINDDSDIEQAIREEADTVYHPVGTCKMGNDEMAVVDNKLKVHGIDGLRVVDASIMPTLIGGNTNAPTIMIGEKASEMIMNDWI
;
A
#
# COMPACT_ATOMS: atom_id res chain seq x y z
N ALA A 1 14.31 -25.79 10.06
CA ALA A 1 13.74 -25.54 8.75
C ALA A 1 14.60 -26.22 7.68
N ALA A 2 13.97 -26.79 6.66
CA ALA A 2 14.68 -27.23 5.47
C ALA A 2 15.29 -26.00 4.77
N GLY A 3 16.39 -26.19 4.03
CA GLY A 3 17.14 -25.09 3.44
C GLY A 3 16.35 -24.38 2.33
N GLU A 4 16.63 -23.10 2.15
CA GLU A 4 16.12 -22.32 1.03
C GLU A 4 16.88 -22.66 -0.26
N CYS A 5 16.15 -22.77 -1.37
CA CYS A 5 16.73 -22.85 -2.69
C CYS A 5 16.95 -21.43 -3.23
N ILE A 6 18.20 -21.06 -3.43
CA ILE A 6 18.59 -19.72 -3.91
C ILE A 6 19.04 -19.83 -5.36
N ASN A 7 18.41 -19.07 -6.25
CA ASN A 7 18.89 -18.93 -7.63
C ASN A 7 19.78 -17.69 -7.76
N LYS A 8 21.06 -17.92 -8.05
CA LYS A 8 22.01 -16.84 -8.38
C LYS A 8 22.69 -17.18 -9.69
N ASP A 9 22.59 -16.28 -10.67
CA ASP A 9 23.20 -16.44 -12.00
C ASP A 9 22.78 -17.74 -12.70
N ARG A 10 21.49 -18.13 -12.59
CA ARG A 10 20.90 -19.39 -13.09
C ARG A 10 21.48 -20.66 -12.45
N LYS A 11 22.14 -20.53 -11.31
CA LYS A 11 22.58 -21.67 -10.48
C LYS A 11 21.74 -21.75 -9.22
N TYR A 12 21.35 -22.96 -8.87
CA TYR A 12 20.61 -23.23 -7.65
C TYR A 12 21.58 -23.55 -6.51
N PHE A 13 21.35 -22.93 -5.38
CA PHE A 13 22.09 -23.20 -4.14
C PHE A 13 21.08 -23.54 -3.05
N THR A 14 21.43 -24.48 -2.19
CA THR A 14 20.65 -24.78 -1.00
C THR A 14 21.36 -24.21 0.21
N GLY A 15 20.69 -23.31 0.92
CA GLY A 15 21.14 -22.79 2.19
C GLY A 15 20.45 -23.53 3.35
N SER A 16 21.16 -23.79 4.44
CA SER A 16 20.57 -24.35 5.66
C SER A 16 20.77 -23.41 6.82
N ALA A 17 19.69 -23.14 7.57
CA ALA A 17 19.77 -22.34 8.79
C ALA A 17 20.20 -23.23 9.97
N ASN A 18 21.10 -22.73 10.82
CA ASN A 18 21.51 -23.47 12.02
C ASN A 18 20.45 -23.42 13.13
N GLN A 19 19.60 -22.41 13.13
CA GLN A 19 18.56 -22.19 14.13
C GLN A 19 17.18 -22.08 13.49
N GLU A 20 16.90 -21.01 12.77
CA GLU A 20 15.60 -20.78 12.11
C GLU A 20 15.74 -20.00 10.80
N GLY A 21 14.76 -20.15 9.90
CA GLY A 21 14.56 -19.35 8.71
C GLY A 21 13.63 -18.17 9.00
N LEU A 22 13.91 -17.01 8.38
CA LEU A 22 13.08 -15.81 8.50
C LEU A 22 12.59 -15.42 7.11
N LEU A 23 11.27 -15.37 6.91
CA LEU A 23 10.66 -14.79 5.73
C LEU A 23 10.35 -13.32 6.00
N SER A 24 10.92 -12.42 5.18
CA SER A 24 10.74 -10.97 5.26
C SER A 24 10.57 -10.38 3.86
N SER A 25 9.82 -11.06 3.00
CA SER A 25 9.65 -10.71 1.58
C SER A 25 8.40 -9.84 1.33
N GLY A 26 7.74 -9.39 2.39
CA GLY A 26 6.56 -8.52 2.33
C GLY A 26 5.27 -9.27 2.02
N ALA A 27 4.16 -8.50 1.93
CA ALA A 27 2.82 -9.06 1.80
C ALA A 27 2.58 -9.87 0.52
N PHE A 28 3.42 -9.75 -0.48
CA PHE A 28 3.32 -10.52 -1.73
C PHE A 28 4.34 -11.65 -1.79
N GLY A 29 5.59 -11.36 -1.40
CA GLY A 29 6.68 -12.33 -1.53
C GLY A 29 6.63 -13.44 -0.49
N SER A 30 6.34 -13.14 0.77
CA SER A 30 6.29 -14.14 1.84
C SER A 30 5.27 -15.25 1.59
N PRO A 31 3.98 -14.94 1.28
CA PRO A 31 3.02 -15.99 0.94
C PRO A 31 3.41 -16.74 -0.35
N GLN A 32 3.98 -16.05 -1.35
CA GLN A 32 4.41 -16.70 -2.59
C GLN A 32 5.50 -17.74 -2.35
N ILE A 33 6.50 -17.44 -1.49
CA ILE A 33 7.54 -18.38 -1.12
C ILE A 33 6.94 -19.58 -0.38
N MET A 34 6.02 -19.36 0.56
CA MET A 34 5.36 -20.44 1.29
C MET A 34 4.56 -21.35 0.36
N LEU A 35 3.72 -20.79 -0.51
CA LEU A 35 2.91 -21.54 -1.48
C LEU A 35 3.80 -22.41 -2.39
N ARG A 36 4.89 -21.84 -2.93
CA ARG A 36 5.85 -22.59 -3.77
C ARG A 36 6.65 -23.63 -3.00
N SER A 37 6.73 -23.50 -1.69
CA SER A 37 7.34 -24.50 -0.80
C SER A 37 6.37 -25.60 -0.36
N GLY A 38 5.16 -25.62 -0.90
CA GLY A 38 4.14 -26.59 -0.53
C GLY A 38 3.42 -26.28 0.80
N ILE A 39 3.56 -25.05 1.32
CA ILE A 39 2.98 -24.60 2.59
C ILE A 39 1.81 -23.64 2.29
N GLY A 40 0.59 -24.05 2.58
CA GLY A 40 -0.60 -23.25 2.31
C GLY A 40 -1.84 -24.09 1.98
N PRO A 41 -2.88 -23.46 1.38
CA PRO A 41 -4.09 -24.17 0.97
C PRO A 41 -3.77 -25.29 -0.03
N SER A 42 -4.15 -26.53 0.29
CA SER A 42 -3.84 -27.70 -0.55
C SER A 42 -4.36 -27.55 -1.98
N GLU A 43 -5.58 -27.00 -2.16
CA GLU A 43 -6.18 -26.80 -3.47
C GLU A 43 -5.34 -25.86 -4.36
N GLU A 44 -4.85 -24.75 -3.79
CA GLU A 44 -4.03 -23.79 -4.53
C GLU A 44 -2.66 -24.39 -4.93
N ILE A 45 -2.04 -25.13 -4.03
CA ILE A 45 -0.72 -25.74 -4.23
C ILE A 45 -0.78 -26.84 -5.30
N LEU A 46 -1.73 -27.77 -5.17
CA LEU A 46 -1.87 -28.89 -6.09
C LEU A 46 -2.28 -28.48 -7.51
N LYS A 47 -2.99 -27.36 -7.66
CA LYS A 47 -3.35 -26.76 -8.96
C LYS A 47 -2.13 -26.45 -9.84
N HIS A 48 -0.95 -26.25 -9.23
CA HIS A 48 0.29 -25.89 -9.90
C HIS A 48 1.32 -27.03 -9.90
N ASP A 49 0.90 -28.29 -9.65
CA ASP A 49 1.76 -29.47 -9.59
C ASP A 49 2.89 -29.35 -8.55
N ILE A 50 2.67 -28.57 -7.49
CA ILE A 50 3.60 -28.42 -6.36
C ILE A 50 3.24 -29.47 -5.31
N GLU A 51 4.26 -30.15 -4.75
CA GLU A 51 4.07 -31.10 -3.66
C GLU A 51 3.53 -30.38 -2.42
N HIS A 52 2.34 -30.80 -1.93
CA HIS A 52 1.75 -30.24 -0.71
C HIS A 52 2.41 -30.84 0.52
N THR A 53 3.09 -30.01 1.32
CA THR A 53 3.88 -30.44 2.48
C THR A 53 3.20 -30.10 3.81
N HIS A 54 2.47 -28.98 3.87
CA HIS A 54 1.80 -28.55 5.11
C HIS A 54 0.56 -27.72 4.80
N ASP A 55 -0.58 -28.14 5.36
CA ASP A 55 -1.85 -27.42 5.19
C ASP A 55 -1.91 -26.21 6.11
N LEU A 56 -1.98 -25.03 5.52
CA LEU A 56 -2.06 -23.74 6.22
C LEU A 56 -2.94 -22.77 5.41
N PRO A 57 -4.28 -22.88 5.56
CA PRO A 57 -5.26 -22.30 4.65
C PRO A 57 -5.22 -20.78 4.57
N GLY A 58 -4.62 -20.11 5.57
CA GLY A 58 -4.49 -18.66 5.61
C GLY A 58 -3.41 -18.07 4.73
N VAL A 59 -2.47 -18.87 4.23
CA VAL A 59 -1.37 -18.36 3.39
C VAL A 59 -1.93 -17.76 2.11
N GLY A 60 -1.56 -16.52 1.84
CA GLY A 60 -2.03 -15.74 0.69
C GLY A 60 -3.43 -15.14 0.86
N LYS A 61 -4.17 -15.48 1.91
CA LYS A 61 -5.51 -14.94 2.18
C LYS A 61 -5.45 -13.67 3.01
N ASN A 62 -6.61 -13.00 3.19
CA ASN A 62 -6.74 -11.79 4.00
C ASN A 62 -5.89 -10.60 3.51
N LEU A 63 -5.55 -10.55 2.21
CA LEU A 63 -4.88 -9.37 1.65
C LEU A 63 -5.74 -8.12 1.90
N GLN A 64 -5.12 -7.11 2.45
CA GLN A 64 -5.71 -5.80 2.70
C GLN A 64 -4.76 -4.73 2.18
N ASP A 65 -5.32 -3.66 1.64
CA ASP A 65 -4.56 -2.49 1.20
C ASP A 65 -5.43 -1.25 1.30
N HIS A 66 -4.84 -0.09 1.46
CA HIS A 66 -5.57 1.17 1.38
C HIS A 66 -5.90 1.49 -0.07
N ILE A 67 -7.20 1.46 -0.39
CA ILE A 67 -7.68 1.99 -1.67
C ILE A 67 -7.64 3.52 -1.63
N ASP A 68 -7.12 4.12 -2.68
CA ASP A 68 -6.88 5.55 -2.82
C ASP A 68 -7.59 6.10 -4.05
N TYR A 69 -8.15 7.29 -3.93
CA TYR A 69 -8.69 8.05 -5.04
C TYR A 69 -8.03 9.43 -5.10
N LEU A 70 -7.51 9.80 -6.26
CA LEU A 70 -6.78 11.04 -6.46
C LEU A 70 -7.61 12.07 -7.23
N THR A 71 -7.79 13.26 -6.65
CA THR A 71 -8.26 14.43 -7.41
C THR A 71 -7.08 15.30 -7.82
N VAL A 72 -7.08 15.74 -9.07
CA VAL A 72 -6.05 16.63 -9.61
C VAL A 72 -6.68 17.91 -10.12
N HIS A 73 -6.18 19.03 -9.61
CA HIS A 73 -6.64 20.38 -9.95
C HIS A 73 -5.52 21.16 -10.62
N ARG A 74 -5.77 21.69 -11.80
CA ARG A 74 -4.82 22.51 -12.55
C ARG A 74 -4.95 23.98 -12.15
N TYR A 75 -3.82 24.66 -11.95
CA TYR A 75 -3.75 26.07 -11.57
C TYR A 75 -2.78 26.84 -12.45
N ASN A 76 -3.02 28.13 -12.63
CA ASN A 76 -2.12 29.03 -13.38
C ASN A 76 -1.07 29.71 -12.47
N SER A 77 -0.63 29.06 -11.41
CA SER A 77 0.34 29.62 -10.48
C SER A 77 1.67 28.88 -10.52
N ILE A 78 2.77 29.61 -10.71
CA ILE A 78 4.14 29.07 -10.62
C ILE A 78 4.55 28.77 -9.16
N GLU A 79 3.76 29.19 -8.16
CA GLU A 79 4.03 28.87 -6.74
C GLU A 79 3.98 27.37 -6.49
N LEU A 80 3.04 26.67 -7.14
CA LEU A 80 2.95 25.22 -7.08
C LEU A 80 4.07 24.54 -7.89
N ILE A 81 4.38 23.32 -7.56
CA ILE A 81 5.35 22.51 -8.28
C ILE A 81 4.72 22.08 -9.61
N GLY A 82 5.48 22.21 -10.71
CA GLY A 82 4.97 21.82 -12.01
C GLY A 82 5.95 22.09 -13.13
N ILE A 83 5.67 21.53 -14.30
CA ILE A 83 6.52 21.61 -15.50
C ILE A 83 5.95 22.65 -16.45
N SER A 84 6.67 23.74 -16.63
CA SER A 84 6.39 24.78 -17.62
C SER A 84 7.69 25.40 -18.11
N LEU A 85 7.68 26.10 -19.22
CA LEU A 85 8.88 26.79 -19.70
C LEU A 85 9.43 27.76 -18.65
N LYS A 86 8.54 28.45 -17.90
CA LYS A 86 8.96 29.34 -16.81
C LYS A 86 9.61 28.57 -15.66
N SER A 87 9.08 27.41 -15.28
CA SER A 87 9.70 26.61 -14.20
C SER A 87 11.05 26.02 -14.64
N ILE A 88 11.15 25.53 -15.85
CA ILE A 88 12.40 24.94 -16.39
C ILE A 88 13.52 25.98 -16.44
N PHE A 89 13.24 27.16 -16.99
CA PHE A 89 14.30 28.16 -17.23
C PHE A 89 14.59 29.07 -16.03
N PHE A 90 13.63 29.27 -15.12
CA PHE A 90 13.80 30.23 -14.02
C PHE A 90 13.65 29.60 -12.63
N LYS A 91 12.60 28.81 -12.38
CA LYS A 91 12.34 28.27 -11.03
C LYS A 91 13.32 27.14 -10.68
N PHE A 92 13.43 26.12 -11.51
CA PHE A 92 14.25 24.97 -11.19
C PHE A 92 15.74 25.27 -11.03
N PRO A 93 16.40 26.08 -11.89
CA PRO A 93 17.78 26.45 -11.67
C PRO A 93 18.00 27.16 -10.32
N PHE A 94 17.08 28.05 -9.93
CA PHE A 94 17.14 28.74 -8.66
C PHE A 94 16.93 27.79 -7.46
N GLU A 95 15.99 26.85 -7.57
CA GLU A 95 15.77 25.84 -6.54
C GLU A 95 16.96 24.85 -6.42
N VAL A 96 17.62 24.51 -7.53
CA VAL A 96 18.88 23.74 -7.49
C VAL A 96 19.96 24.49 -6.73
N LEU A 97 20.12 25.79 -6.95
CA LEU A 97 21.09 26.60 -6.20
C LEU A 97 20.74 26.64 -4.70
N LYS A 98 19.48 26.85 -4.35
CA LYS A 98 19.02 26.77 -2.95
C LYS A 98 19.36 25.42 -2.31
N TYR A 99 19.12 24.32 -3.03
CA TYR A 99 19.42 22.98 -2.50
C TYR A 99 20.91 22.76 -2.33
N VAL A 100 21.72 23.13 -3.32
CA VAL A 100 23.17 22.92 -3.28
C VAL A 100 23.83 23.71 -2.14
N PHE A 101 23.49 25.01 -2.01
CA PHE A 101 24.16 25.90 -1.08
C PHE A 101 23.53 25.97 0.29
N ALA A 102 22.21 25.83 0.40
CA ALA A 102 21.49 26.02 1.68
C ALA A 102 20.74 24.79 2.15
N LYS A 103 20.62 23.71 1.33
CA LYS A 103 19.85 22.49 1.64
C LYS A 103 18.37 22.78 1.95
N VAL A 104 17.78 23.73 1.23
CA VAL A 104 16.36 24.13 1.37
C VAL A 104 15.68 24.16 -0.01
N GLY A 105 14.36 24.34 -0.06
CA GLY A 105 13.57 24.50 -1.27
C GLY A 105 12.88 23.21 -1.70
N ILE A 106 12.33 23.21 -2.92
CA ILE A 106 11.45 22.13 -3.41
C ILE A 106 12.12 20.75 -3.44
N PHE A 107 13.45 20.68 -3.58
CA PHE A 107 14.20 19.43 -3.58
C PHE A 107 14.40 18.81 -2.19
N THR A 108 13.93 19.48 -1.12
CA THR A 108 13.86 18.91 0.23
C THR A 108 12.46 18.46 0.60
N SER A 109 11.47 18.70 -0.28
CA SER A 109 10.09 18.29 -0.07
C SER A 109 9.92 16.79 -0.27
N THR A 110 9.08 16.18 0.56
CA THR A 110 8.60 14.80 0.38
C THR A 110 7.43 14.72 -0.61
N VAL A 111 7.09 15.83 -1.23
CA VAL A 111 5.94 16.03 -2.13
C VAL A 111 4.59 16.04 -1.38
N ALA A 112 4.31 15.08 -0.55
CA ALA A 112 3.11 15.07 0.31
C ALA A 112 3.35 15.94 1.56
N GLU A 113 3.20 17.26 1.43
CA GLU A 113 3.60 18.24 2.44
C GLU A 113 2.53 18.48 3.52
N ALA A 114 1.28 18.12 3.25
CA ALA A 114 0.19 18.26 4.20
C ALA A 114 -0.77 17.09 4.10
N GLY A 115 -1.47 16.80 5.18
CA GLY A 115 -2.45 15.74 5.23
C GLY A 115 -3.48 15.94 6.33
N ALA A 116 -4.50 15.12 6.31
CA ALA A 116 -5.53 15.10 7.33
C ALA A 116 -6.05 13.69 7.57
N PHE A 117 -6.46 13.42 8.79
CA PHE A 117 -7.25 12.25 9.16
C PHE A 117 -8.65 12.73 9.50
N ILE A 118 -9.64 12.27 8.74
CA ILE A 118 -11.03 12.70 8.88
C ILE A 118 -11.96 11.50 9.01
N LYS A 119 -13.14 11.72 9.55
CA LYS A 119 -14.21 10.73 9.58
C LYS A 119 -15.05 10.85 8.32
N SER A 120 -15.30 9.76 7.61
CA SER A 120 -16.23 9.75 6.48
C SER A 120 -17.64 10.17 6.92
N LYS A 121 -18.07 9.68 8.09
CA LYS A 121 -19.38 9.96 8.70
C LYS A 121 -19.19 10.33 10.17
N GLU A 122 -20.06 11.19 10.70
CA GLU A 122 -20.00 11.62 12.13
C GLU A 122 -20.20 10.45 13.12
N SER A 123 -20.88 9.38 12.69
CA SER A 123 -21.10 8.19 13.50
C SER A 123 -19.85 7.31 13.70
N LYS A 124 -18.76 7.58 13.00
CA LYS A 124 -17.48 6.85 13.19
C LYS A 124 -16.82 7.30 14.50
N ASP A 125 -16.28 6.37 15.26
CA ASP A 125 -15.56 6.67 16.50
C ASP A 125 -14.19 7.31 16.23
N ILE A 126 -13.50 6.81 15.22
CA ILE A 126 -12.14 7.20 14.82
C ILE A 126 -12.09 7.59 13.34
N PRO A 127 -11.11 8.39 12.91
CA PRO A 127 -10.87 8.68 11.50
C PRO A 127 -10.72 7.40 10.67
N ASP A 128 -11.37 7.39 9.52
CA ASP A 128 -11.37 6.28 8.58
C ASP A 128 -10.98 6.70 7.15
N ILE A 129 -10.71 7.98 6.94
CA ILE A 129 -10.17 8.56 5.71
C ILE A 129 -8.89 9.32 6.01
N GLN A 130 -7.85 9.12 5.21
CA GLN A 130 -6.64 9.94 5.20
C GLN A 130 -6.57 10.74 3.90
N LEU A 131 -6.25 12.02 4.02
CA LEU A 131 -5.99 12.90 2.89
C LEU A 131 -4.49 13.20 2.81
N HIS A 132 -3.93 13.17 1.59
CA HIS A 132 -2.57 13.63 1.33
C HIS A 132 -2.63 14.75 0.28
N PHE A 133 -2.18 15.94 0.66
CA PHE A 133 -2.09 17.09 -0.22
C PHE A 133 -0.71 17.15 -0.86
N ILE A 134 -0.66 17.18 -2.18
CA ILE A 134 0.56 17.29 -2.96
C ILE A 134 0.53 18.57 -3.80
N PRO A 135 1.55 19.45 -3.68
CA PRO A 135 1.58 20.74 -4.41
C PRO A 135 1.99 20.57 -5.88
N THR A 136 1.61 19.47 -6.49
CA THR A 136 1.89 19.15 -7.90
C THR A 136 0.81 18.25 -8.49
N MET A 137 0.76 18.17 -9.80
CA MET A 137 -0.11 17.22 -10.51
C MET A 137 0.65 15.92 -10.73
N VAL A 138 0.21 14.86 -10.05
CA VAL A 138 0.69 13.49 -10.26
C VAL A 138 -0.50 12.65 -10.72
N VAL A 139 -0.35 11.90 -11.79
CA VAL A 139 -1.33 10.93 -12.29
C VAL A 139 -0.61 9.65 -12.65
N ASP A 140 -1.33 8.55 -12.72
CA ASP A 140 -0.79 7.25 -13.10
C ASP A 140 0.54 6.93 -12.37
N HIS A 141 0.54 7.12 -11.05
CA HIS A 141 1.73 6.88 -10.19
C HIS A 141 3.01 7.61 -10.65
N GLY A 142 2.85 8.76 -11.31
CA GLY A 142 3.97 9.54 -11.86
C GLY A 142 4.55 9.02 -13.18
N ARG A 143 3.97 7.98 -13.78
CA ARG A 143 4.38 7.47 -15.10
C ARG A 143 3.98 8.40 -16.24
N THR A 144 2.92 9.17 -16.04
CA THR A 144 2.44 10.16 -17.00
C THR A 144 2.85 11.57 -16.60
N THR A 145 3.61 12.26 -17.46
CA THR A 145 4.05 13.65 -17.22
C THR A 145 2.97 14.63 -17.63
N LEU A 146 2.52 15.47 -16.70
CA LEU A 146 1.58 16.56 -16.96
C LEU A 146 2.31 17.90 -17.05
N TRP A 147 2.01 18.65 -18.12
CA TRP A 147 2.48 20.02 -18.26
C TRP A 147 1.56 21.00 -17.52
N GLY A 148 2.18 21.98 -16.88
CA GLY A 148 1.49 23.01 -16.07
C GLY A 148 1.78 22.86 -14.60
N HIS A 149 1.00 23.57 -13.80
CA HIS A 149 1.09 23.59 -12.34
C HIS A 149 -0.26 23.17 -11.76
N GLY A 150 -0.24 22.56 -10.62
CA GLY A 150 -1.48 22.12 -10.00
C GLY A 150 -1.28 21.53 -8.60
N LEU A 151 -2.37 21.03 -8.08
CA LEU A 151 -2.47 20.44 -6.76
C LEU A 151 -3.18 19.08 -6.89
N GLY A 152 -2.67 18.08 -6.23
CA GLY A 152 -3.34 16.80 -6.04
C GLY A 152 -3.82 16.64 -4.60
N CYS A 153 -4.92 15.95 -4.43
CA CYS A 153 -5.36 15.48 -3.12
C CYS A 153 -5.71 14.00 -3.23
N HIS A 154 -4.94 13.16 -2.57
CA HIS A 154 -5.23 11.75 -2.38
C HIS A 154 -6.22 11.58 -1.24
N MET A 155 -7.12 10.64 -1.39
CA MET A 155 -8.09 10.23 -0.37
C MET A 155 -8.04 8.72 -0.25
N CYS A 156 -7.47 8.20 0.82
CA CYS A 156 -7.42 6.77 1.06
C CYS A 156 -8.33 6.32 2.20
N LEU A 157 -9.00 5.18 1.98
CA LEU A 157 -9.83 4.51 2.97
C LEU A 157 -8.94 3.72 3.93
N LEU A 158 -8.91 4.11 5.21
CA LEU A 158 -8.00 3.54 6.21
C LEU A 158 -8.44 2.20 6.78
N ARG A 159 -9.73 1.86 6.68
CA ARG A 159 -10.30 0.68 7.34
C ARG A 159 -11.19 -0.11 6.40
N PRO A 160 -10.62 -0.59 5.27
CA PRO A 160 -11.40 -1.35 4.31
C PRO A 160 -11.89 -2.66 4.93
N LYS A 161 -13.12 -3.05 4.60
CA LYS A 161 -13.72 -4.33 4.97
C LYS A 161 -13.49 -5.40 3.90
N SER A 162 -13.22 -4.98 2.67
CA SER A 162 -12.84 -5.87 1.57
C SER A 162 -11.59 -6.67 1.93
N ARG A 163 -11.57 -7.94 1.50
CA ARG A 163 -10.45 -8.87 1.74
C ARG A 163 -10.12 -9.56 0.44
N GLY A 164 -8.86 -9.42 0.04
CA GLY A 164 -8.31 -10.03 -1.15
C GLY A 164 -7.40 -11.22 -0.86
N GLU A 165 -6.64 -11.57 -1.86
CA GLU A 165 -5.75 -12.72 -1.81
C GLU A 165 -4.54 -12.57 -2.74
N VAL A 166 -3.49 -13.33 -2.44
CA VAL A 166 -2.33 -13.57 -3.28
C VAL A 166 -2.31 -15.05 -3.62
N THR A 167 -2.29 -15.39 -4.90
CA THR A 167 -2.25 -16.77 -5.40
C THR A 167 -1.12 -16.93 -6.42
N LEU A 168 -0.76 -18.18 -6.73
CA LEU A 168 0.24 -18.43 -7.76
C LEU A 168 -0.38 -18.34 -9.17
N LYS A 169 0.42 -17.95 -10.15
CA LYS A 169 0.11 -18.16 -11.57
C LYS A 169 0.63 -19.50 -12.05
N SER A 170 1.79 -19.90 -11.55
CA SER A 170 2.45 -21.16 -11.86
C SER A 170 3.46 -21.54 -10.78
N SER A 171 4.10 -22.69 -10.94
CA SER A 171 5.23 -23.13 -10.12
C SER A 171 6.55 -22.40 -10.43
N ASP A 172 6.64 -21.62 -11.52
CA ASP A 172 7.86 -20.89 -11.89
C ASP A 172 8.15 -19.79 -10.86
N PRO A 173 9.31 -19.82 -10.16
CA PRO A 173 9.68 -18.84 -9.15
C PRO A 173 9.90 -17.42 -9.72
N PHE A 174 10.07 -17.27 -11.03
CA PHE A 174 10.27 -15.98 -11.69
C PHE A 174 8.97 -15.37 -12.20
N GLU A 175 7.86 -16.10 -12.16
CA GLU A 175 6.57 -15.56 -12.54
C GLU A 175 5.93 -14.79 -11.37
N ASP A 176 5.43 -13.57 -11.65
CA ASP A 176 4.73 -12.77 -10.66
C ASP A 176 3.45 -13.48 -10.19
N PRO A 177 3.07 -13.36 -8.90
CA PRO A 177 1.82 -13.92 -8.40
C PRO A 177 0.60 -13.21 -8.97
N ASN A 178 -0.57 -13.83 -8.82
CA ASN A 178 -1.82 -13.12 -8.93
C ASN A 178 -2.04 -12.34 -7.64
N ILE A 179 -2.25 -11.04 -7.77
CA ILE A 179 -2.54 -10.13 -6.65
C ILE A 179 -3.95 -9.59 -6.89
N ASP A 180 -4.88 -10.00 -6.05
CA ASP A 180 -6.26 -9.52 -6.10
C ASP A 180 -6.67 -8.94 -4.75
N PRO A 181 -6.58 -7.62 -4.55
CA PRO A 181 -6.99 -6.97 -3.31
C PRO A 181 -8.51 -6.98 -3.11
N LYS A 182 -9.29 -7.32 -4.13
CA LYS A 182 -10.77 -7.29 -4.14
C LYS A 182 -11.32 -5.96 -3.63
N PHE A 183 -10.69 -4.87 -4.06
CA PHE A 183 -11.11 -3.52 -3.68
C PHE A 183 -12.62 -3.33 -3.90
N LEU A 184 -13.27 -2.64 -2.97
CA LEU A 184 -14.70 -2.30 -3.03
C LEU A 184 -15.63 -3.51 -3.15
N SER A 185 -15.18 -4.72 -2.82
CA SER A 185 -16.03 -5.91 -2.78
C SER A 185 -17.02 -5.88 -1.62
N HIS A 186 -16.71 -5.15 -0.53
CA HIS A 186 -17.64 -4.89 0.55
C HIS A 186 -18.38 -3.56 0.30
N PRO A 187 -19.72 -3.53 0.34
CA PRO A 187 -20.50 -2.34 -0.01
C PRO A 187 -20.23 -1.12 0.88
N ASP A 188 -19.88 -1.32 2.15
CA ASP A 188 -19.58 -0.22 3.06
C ASP A 188 -18.32 0.56 2.62
N ASP A 189 -17.36 -0.10 1.98
CA ASP A 189 -16.11 0.55 1.53
C ASP A 189 -16.44 1.64 0.49
N MET A 190 -17.32 1.34 -0.46
CA MET A 190 -17.77 2.32 -1.45
C MET A 190 -18.54 3.47 -0.78
N GLN A 191 -19.44 3.18 0.16
CA GLN A 191 -20.17 4.21 0.87
C GLN A 191 -19.27 5.15 1.69
N ASP A 192 -18.23 4.61 2.31
CA ASP A 192 -17.26 5.39 3.08
C ASP A 192 -16.36 6.22 2.12
N MET A 193 -16.00 5.68 0.95
CA MET A 193 -15.26 6.39 -0.10
C MET A 193 -16.08 7.56 -0.68
N ILE A 194 -17.37 7.37 -1.00
CA ILE A 194 -18.26 8.45 -1.48
C ILE A 194 -18.36 9.56 -0.43
N ALA A 195 -18.59 9.18 0.84
CA ALA A 195 -18.69 10.17 1.91
C ALA A 195 -17.35 10.90 2.14
N GLY A 196 -16.24 10.19 2.05
CA GLY A 196 -14.89 10.77 2.13
C GLY A 196 -14.61 11.74 0.98
N TYR A 197 -14.98 11.37 -0.26
CA TYR A 197 -14.86 12.23 -1.44
C TYR A 197 -15.59 13.55 -1.26
N LYS A 198 -16.84 13.51 -0.81
CA LYS A 198 -17.61 14.73 -0.53
C LYS A 198 -16.92 15.63 0.51
N LYS A 199 -16.40 15.06 1.60
CA LYS A 199 -15.66 15.82 2.61
C LYS A 199 -14.34 16.38 2.07
N MET A 200 -13.59 15.63 1.27
CA MET A 200 -12.39 16.11 0.61
C MET A 200 -12.71 17.32 -0.28
N MET A 201 -13.74 17.23 -1.12
CA MET A 201 -14.14 18.32 -2.00
C MET A 201 -14.66 19.54 -1.24
N MET A 202 -15.30 19.36 -0.08
CA MET A 202 -15.65 20.49 0.81
C MET A 202 -14.41 21.24 1.32
N ILE A 203 -13.31 20.53 1.57
CA ILE A 203 -12.03 21.14 1.97
C ILE A 203 -11.39 21.85 0.76
N MET A 204 -11.30 21.16 -0.39
CA MET A 204 -10.70 21.69 -1.61
C MET A 204 -11.41 22.95 -2.15
N ASN A 205 -12.70 23.09 -1.90
CA ASN A 205 -13.50 24.24 -2.32
C ASN A 205 -13.50 25.40 -1.31
N LYS A 206 -12.67 25.39 -0.25
CA LYS A 206 -12.58 26.52 0.70
C LYS A 206 -11.86 27.72 0.09
N ASP A 207 -12.19 28.92 0.56
CA ASP A 207 -11.66 30.19 0.09
C ASP A 207 -10.13 30.27 0.10
N SER A 208 -9.48 29.57 1.04
CA SER A 208 -8.02 29.48 1.11
C SER A 208 -7.39 28.86 -0.14
N PHE A 209 -8.12 28.01 -0.86
CA PHE A 209 -7.71 27.42 -2.13
C PHE A 209 -8.19 28.23 -3.35
N SER A 210 -9.21 29.11 -3.19
CA SER A 210 -9.82 29.84 -4.29
C SER A 210 -8.84 30.75 -5.05
N LYS A 211 -7.83 31.29 -4.36
CA LYS A 211 -6.76 32.10 -4.99
C LYS A 211 -5.90 31.32 -5.96
N TYR A 212 -5.90 30.00 -5.86
CA TYR A 212 -5.19 29.11 -6.77
C TYR A 212 -6.12 28.53 -7.83
N THR A 213 -7.46 28.68 -7.67
CA THR A 213 -8.42 28.08 -8.57
C THR A 213 -8.44 28.77 -9.94
N VAL A 214 -7.93 28.08 -10.93
CA VAL A 214 -8.38 28.22 -12.29
C VAL A 214 -8.92 26.87 -12.75
N ASN A 215 -10.16 26.66 -12.45
CA ASN A 215 -11.22 26.09 -13.25
C ASN A 215 -11.14 24.65 -13.79
N HIS A 216 -10.21 23.77 -13.46
CA HIS A 216 -10.38 22.42 -14.01
C HIS A 216 -9.83 21.37 -13.03
N THR A 217 -10.72 20.71 -12.32
CA THR A 217 -10.54 19.29 -11.97
C THR A 217 -10.27 18.56 -13.26
N MET A 218 -9.28 17.70 -13.32
CA MET A 218 -9.00 16.94 -14.54
C MET A 218 -10.17 16.01 -14.92
N ARG A 219 -10.92 15.56 -13.91
CA ARG A 219 -12.21 14.90 -14.07
C ARG A 219 -13.26 15.68 -13.29
N PRO A 220 -14.16 16.42 -13.96
CA PRO A 220 -15.32 17.03 -13.29
C PRO A 220 -16.27 15.92 -12.82
N ILE A 221 -16.69 15.98 -11.55
CA ILE A 221 -17.65 15.05 -10.95
C ILE A 221 -18.72 15.88 -10.27
N ASP A 222 -19.98 15.52 -10.47
CA ASP A 222 -21.08 16.13 -9.71
C ASP A 222 -21.07 15.61 -8.28
N ILE A 223 -20.67 16.47 -7.33
CA ILE A 223 -20.60 16.13 -5.90
C ILE A 223 -21.97 15.73 -5.30
N ASN A 224 -23.06 16.11 -5.96
CA ASN A 224 -24.42 15.80 -5.51
C ASN A 224 -24.95 14.49 -6.11
N ASP A 225 -24.24 13.90 -7.07
CA ASP A 225 -24.59 12.61 -7.69
C ASP A 225 -23.66 11.51 -7.18
N ASP A 226 -24.17 10.66 -6.27
CA ASP A 226 -23.42 9.54 -5.73
C ASP A 226 -23.03 8.52 -6.79
N SER A 227 -23.80 8.39 -7.86
CA SER A 227 -23.52 7.46 -8.96
C SER A 227 -22.34 7.93 -9.82
N ASP A 228 -22.20 9.25 -10.03
CA ASP A 228 -21.05 9.83 -10.74
C ASP A 228 -19.75 9.67 -9.89
N ILE A 229 -19.85 9.91 -8.58
CA ILE A 229 -18.73 9.69 -7.64
C ILE A 229 -18.35 8.20 -7.62
N GLU A 230 -19.31 7.28 -7.51
CA GLU A 230 -19.07 5.84 -7.50
C GLU A 230 -18.38 5.38 -8.78
N GLN A 231 -18.87 5.84 -9.94
CA GLN A 231 -18.28 5.50 -11.22
C GLN A 231 -16.83 5.97 -11.30
N ALA A 232 -16.56 7.21 -10.88
CA ALA A 232 -15.18 7.75 -10.86
C ALA A 232 -14.25 6.93 -9.98
N ILE A 233 -14.69 6.56 -8.78
CA ILE A 233 -13.90 5.75 -7.85
C ILE A 233 -13.63 4.37 -8.45
N ARG A 234 -14.62 3.71 -9.06
CA ARG A 234 -14.43 2.39 -9.68
C ARG A 234 -13.46 2.40 -10.85
N GLU A 235 -13.42 3.49 -11.61
CA GLU A 235 -12.58 3.60 -12.80
C GLU A 235 -11.13 4.02 -12.49
N GLU A 236 -10.91 4.80 -11.42
CA GLU A 236 -9.64 5.50 -11.21
C GLU A 236 -8.99 5.22 -9.84
N ALA A 237 -9.71 4.60 -8.88
CA ALA A 237 -9.10 4.29 -7.60
C ALA A 237 -8.09 3.15 -7.74
N ASP A 238 -6.98 3.25 -7.02
CA ASP A 238 -5.88 2.29 -7.05
C ASP A 238 -5.26 2.14 -5.65
N THR A 239 -4.23 1.33 -5.53
CA THR A 239 -3.45 1.17 -4.29
C THR A 239 -2.66 2.42 -3.95
N VAL A 240 -2.44 2.66 -2.66
CA VAL A 240 -1.43 3.61 -2.14
C VAL A 240 -0.22 2.88 -1.54
N TYR A 241 0.01 1.64 -1.98
CA TYR A 241 1.18 0.82 -1.64
C TYR A 241 1.29 0.39 -0.18
N HIS A 242 0.19 0.02 0.44
CA HIS A 242 0.12 -0.44 1.82
C HIS A 242 -0.37 -1.89 1.99
N PRO A 243 0.05 -2.87 1.15
CA PRO A 243 -0.45 -4.24 1.23
C PRO A 243 0.01 -4.91 2.51
N VAL A 244 -0.91 -5.62 3.18
CA VAL A 244 -0.67 -6.35 4.42
C VAL A 244 -1.54 -7.62 4.51
N GLY A 245 -1.27 -8.47 5.49
CA GLY A 245 -2.24 -9.42 6.02
C GLY A 245 -2.21 -10.83 5.45
N THR A 246 -1.39 -11.11 4.46
CA THR A 246 -1.37 -12.37 3.70
C THR A 246 -0.72 -13.57 4.40
N CYS A 247 -0.09 -13.34 5.56
CA CYS A 247 0.40 -14.35 6.50
C CYS A 247 -0.02 -13.95 7.92
N LYS A 248 -1.31 -13.65 8.11
CA LYS A 248 -1.80 -12.99 9.33
C LYS A 248 -1.42 -13.71 10.61
N MET A 249 -1.07 -12.93 11.63
CA MET A 249 -0.88 -13.40 12.99
C MET A 249 -2.23 -13.68 13.68
N GLY A 250 -2.27 -14.73 14.47
CA GLY A 250 -3.46 -15.07 15.26
C GLY A 250 -3.45 -16.50 15.78
N ASN A 251 -4.60 -16.93 16.33
CA ASN A 251 -4.81 -18.29 16.86
C ASN A 251 -6.05 -18.96 16.24
N ASP A 252 -6.66 -18.32 15.23
CA ASP A 252 -7.78 -18.91 14.48
C ASP A 252 -7.28 -19.79 13.34
N GLU A 253 -8.17 -20.56 12.72
CA GLU A 253 -7.85 -21.51 11.64
C GLU A 253 -7.19 -20.86 10.41
N MET A 254 -7.39 -19.56 10.21
CA MET A 254 -6.80 -18.78 9.12
C MET A 254 -5.52 -18.06 9.55
N ALA A 255 -5.02 -18.24 10.77
CA ALA A 255 -3.76 -17.66 11.20
C ALA A 255 -2.58 -18.44 10.62
N VAL A 256 -1.59 -17.73 10.11
CA VAL A 256 -0.37 -18.29 9.53
C VAL A 256 0.75 -18.34 10.55
N VAL A 257 0.85 -17.32 11.39
CA VAL A 257 1.85 -17.24 12.46
C VAL A 257 1.21 -16.99 13.82
N ASP A 258 1.88 -17.42 14.86
CA ASP A 258 1.50 -17.16 16.26
C ASP A 258 1.92 -15.74 16.72
N ASN A 259 1.69 -15.43 18.00
CA ASN A 259 2.06 -14.15 18.60
C ASN A 259 3.59 -13.94 18.78
N LYS A 260 4.40 -14.96 18.52
CA LYS A 260 5.86 -14.90 18.43
C LYS A 260 6.34 -14.93 16.98
N LEU A 261 5.45 -14.78 16.03
CA LEU A 261 5.69 -14.79 14.58
C LEU A 261 6.18 -16.14 14.04
N LYS A 262 6.06 -17.22 14.80
CA LYS A 262 6.40 -18.58 14.37
C LYS A 262 5.26 -19.14 13.51
N VAL A 263 5.63 -19.78 12.40
CA VAL A 263 4.67 -20.40 11.49
C VAL A 263 3.99 -21.58 12.19
N HIS A 264 2.67 -21.61 12.19
CA HIS A 264 1.91 -22.69 12.82
C HIS A 264 2.26 -24.05 12.21
N GLY A 265 2.59 -25.02 13.06
CA GLY A 265 2.89 -26.40 12.66
C GLY A 265 4.25 -26.62 11.97
N ILE A 266 5.10 -25.59 11.87
CA ILE A 266 6.44 -25.70 11.27
C ILE A 266 7.49 -25.16 12.24
N ASP A 267 8.39 -26.04 12.66
CA ASP A 267 9.50 -25.66 13.54
C ASP A 267 10.60 -24.92 12.77
N GLY A 268 11.15 -23.87 13.39
CA GLY A 268 12.31 -23.15 12.88
C GLY A 268 11.99 -22.25 11.67
N LEU A 269 10.75 -21.76 11.56
CA LEU A 269 10.35 -20.78 10.53
C LEU A 269 9.51 -19.67 11.14
N ARG A 270 9.85 -18.41 10.82
CA ARG A 270 9.05 -17.22 11.15
C ARG A 270 8.77 -16.38 9.91
N VAL A 271 7.68 -15.60 9.98
CA VAL A 271 7.40 -14.51 9.04
C VAL A 271 7.52 -13.19 9.77
N VAL A 272 8.35 -12.28 9.23
CA VAL A 272 8.71 -11.01 9.90
C VAL A 272 8.60 -9.86 8.88
N ASP A 273 7.38 -9.48 8.54
CA ASP A 273 7.07 -8.36 7.65
C ASP A 273 5.60 -7.92 7.76
N ALA A 274 5.14 -7.06 6.90
CA ALA A 274 3.78 -6.53 6.91
C ALA A 274 2.69 -7.61 6.67
N SER A 275 3.04 -8.76 6.11
CA SER A 275 2.07 -9.84 5.87
C SER A 275 1.44 -10.41 7.14
N ILE A 276 2.12 -10.23 8.29
CA ILE A 276 1.63 -10.74 9.58
C ILE A 276 0.48 -9.92 10.18
N MET A 277 0.22 -8.70 9.69
CA MET A 277 -0.81 -7.83 10.26
C MET A 277 -2.20 -8.46 10.12
N PRO A 278 -2.95 -8.74 11.20
CA PRO A 278 -4.29 -9.32 11.10
C PRO A 278 -5.28 -8.37 10.44
N THR A 279 -5.12 -7.08 10.71
CA THR A 279 -5.90 -5.98 10.14
C THR A 279 -4.98 -4.84 9.74
N LEU A 280 -5.33 -4.18 8.64
CA LEU A 280 -4.63 -3.00 8.18
C LEU A 280 -4.72 -1.88 9.21
N ILE A 281 -3.60 -1.25 9.50
CA ILE A 281 -3.53 -0.13 10.44
C ILE A 281 -4.14 1.14 9.84
N GLY A 282 -4.53 2.10 10.67
CA GLY A 282 -5.17 3.35 10.22
C GLY A 282 -4.17 4.44 9.86
N GLY A 283 -3.23 4.16 8.98
CA GLY A 283 -2.21 5.09 8.49
C GLY A 283 -1.16 4.39 7.62
N ASN A 284 -0.08 5.09 7.29
CA ASN A 284 1.01 4.55 6.48
C ASN A 284 1.69 3.35 7.14
N THR A 285 1.95 2.29 6.38
CA THR A 285 2.41 0.99 6.89
C THR A 285 3.91 0.89 7.17
N ASN A 286 4.72 1.85 6.73
CA ASN A 286 6.18 1.78 6.87
C ASN A 286 6.64 1.73 8.34
N ALA A 287 6.18 2.65 9.19
CA ALA A 287 6.59 2.70 10.59
C ALA A 287 6.21 1.44 11.38
N PRO A 288 4.97 0.91 11.31
CA PRO A 288 4.64 -0.35 11.95
C PRO A 288 5.38 -1.56 11.36
N THR A 289 5.74 -1.56 10.07
CA THR A 289 6.55 -2.63 9.49
C THR A 289 7.97 -2.63 10.07
N ILE A 290 8.59 -1.45 10.24
CA ILE A 290 9.86 -1.32 10.94
C ILE A 290 9.72 -1.81 12.39
N MET A 291 8.66 -1.44 13.09
CA MET A 291 8.39 -1.90 14.47
C MET A 291 8.24 -3.42 14.55
N ILE A 292 7.60 -4.05 13.55
CA ILE A 292 7.52 -5.53 13.47
C ILE A 292 8.93 -6.13 13.41
N GLY A 293 9.83 -5.59 12.58
CA GLY A 293 11.22 -6.05 12.48
C GLY A 293 11.99 -5.90 13.79
N GLU A 294 11.90 -4.73 14.42
CA GLU A 294 12.55 -4.46 15.72
C GLU A 294 12.04 -5.41 16.82
N LYS A 295 10.70 -5.57 16.92
CA LYS A 295 10.11 -6.45 17.93
C LYS A 295 10.43 -7.92 17.68
N ALA A 296 10.44 -8.36 16.43
CA ALA A 296 10.83 -9.72 16.05
C ALA A 296 12.29 -10.00 16.40
N SER A 297 13.19 -9.05 16.18
CA SER A 297 14.60 -9.16 16.58
C SER A 297 14.75 -9.43 18.07
N GLU A 298 14.03 -8.68 18.92
CA GLU A 298 14.00 -8.91 20.37
C GLU A 298 13.47 -10.32 20.72
N MET A 299 12.39 -10.76 20.09
CA MET A 299 11.80 -12.09 20.33
C MET A 299 12.78 -13.22 19.94
N ILE A 300 13.47 -13.07 18.79
CA ILE A 300 14.45 -14.05 18.32
C ILE A 300 15.64 -14.13 19.26
N MET A 301 16.18 -13.00 19.69
CA MET A 301 17.28 -12.97 20.67
C MET A 301 16.89 -13.66 21.97
N ASN A 302 15.69 -13.42 22.48
CA ASN A 302 15.22 -14.04 23.72
C ASN A 302 14.97 -15.56 23.60
N ASP A 303 14.69 -16.06 22.39
CA ASP A 303 14.51 -17.50 22.18
C ASP A 303 15.85 -18.27 22.02
N TRP A 304 16.96 -17.57 21.66
CA TRP A 304 18.23 -18.20 21.32
C TRP A 304 19.44 -17.79 22.17
N ILE A 305 19.29 -16.81 23.07
CA ILE A 305 20.29 -16.35 24.02
C ILE A 305 19.84 -16.64 25.45
#